data_7267a1e0bbd624a8c7d434f75042cc61
#
_entry.id   7267a1e0bbd624a8c7d434f75042cc61
#
_cell.length_a   1.000
_cell.length_b   1.000
_cell.length_c   1.000
_cell.angle_alpha   90.00
_cell.angle_beta   90.00
_cell.angle_gamma   90.00
#
_symmetry.space_group_name_H-M   'P 1'
#
loop_
_entity.id
_entity.type
_entity.pdbx_description
1 polymer ?
#
loop_
_entity_poly.entity_id
_entity_poly.type
_entity_poly.pdbx_seq_one_letter_code
_entity_poly.pdbx_strand_id
1 'polypeptide(L)'
;MSDNKSFLAKMEESILRRTKPGYMDSKEDVDNFLRNKPDSKPPKGIFKMSGSQVYTFGNENAKNTIIFMHGGAYVNEINYQHLLYCRKLSRKLDAYVIAPVYPLAPQHNAMETYGMMTEIYKTQNHENLILMGDSAGGGFVLSFVQYLKTVGLPQPSKIIAFSPWVDISMSNLPYDSENDPILGDVGLREIGKSWAGDLDTKDYMVSPLYGDLEGQAQTLIFAGTAEIFYKDIKLYVENLRMSNVDVKFIEGEGLFHIYPLFPSSEAKKAFKEIEEIID
;
A
#
# COMPACT_ATOMS: atom_id res chain seq x y z
N MET A 1 -23.41 12.71 14.03
CA MET A 1 -23.20 12.50 12.57
C MET A 1 -23.88 11.20 12.18
N SER A 2 -24.72 11.18 11.14
CA SER A 2 -25.41 9.94 10.74
C SER A 2 -24.35 8.98 10.18
N ASP A 3 -24.26 7.81 10.77
CA ASP A 3 -23.36 6.73 10.35
C ASP A 3 -23.90 6.11 9.05
N ASN A 4 -23.45 6.64 7.90
CA ASN A 4 -23.89 6.25 6.56
C ASN A 4 -23.23 4.98 6.02
N LYS A 5 -22.44 4.27 6.86
CA LYS A 5 -21.79 3.01 6.46
C LYS A 5 -22.82 1.92 6.18
N SER A 6 -22.56 1.11 5.14
CA SER A 6 -23.36 -0.09 4.88
C SER A 6 -23.30 -1.09 6.04
N PHE A 7 -24.30 -1.98 6.12
CA PHE A 7 -24.32 -3.03 7.15
C PHE A 7 -23.06 -3.90 7.11
N LEU A 8 -22.58 -4.24 5.91
CA LEU A 8 -21.36 -5.03 5.73
C LEU A 8 -20.12 -4.28 6.26
N ALA A 9 -19.97 -2.99 5.93
CA ALA A 9 -18.85 -2.20 6.44
C ALA A 9 -18.83 -2.11 7.97
N LYS A 10 -20.01 -1.98 8.62
CA LYS A 10 -20.13 -2.00 10.09
C LYS A 10 -19.74 -3.34 10.68
N MET A 11 -20.16 -4.43 10.06
CA MET A 11 -19.82 -5.79 10.49
C MET A 11 -18.31 -6.05 10.37
N GLU A 12 -17.71 -5.67 9.26
CA GLU A 12 -16.27 -5.78 9.03
C GLU A 12 -15.48 -4.98 10.06
N GLU A 13 -15.84 -3.73 10.30
CA GLU A 13 -15.21 -2.89 11.33
C GLU A 13 -15.30 -3.53 12.72
N SER A 14 -16.45 -4.10 13.07
CA SER A 14 -16.64 -4.78 14.37
C SER A 14 -15.72 -6.02 14.50
N ILE A 15 -15.51 -6.76 13.43
CA ILE A 15 -14.58 -7.90 13.42
C ILE A 15 -13.15 -7.40 13.57
N LEU A 16 -12.74 -6.38 12.81
CA LEU A 16 -11.41 -5.81 12.83
C LEU A 16 -11.03 -5.30 14.22
N ARG A 17 -11.94 -4.57 14.91
CA ARG A 17 -11.71 -4.10 16.28
C ARG A 17 -11.45 -5.24 17.28
N ARG A 18 -12.06 -6.41 17.07
CA ARG A 18 -11.85 -7.60 17.93
C ARG A 18 -10.54 -8.34 17.61
N THR A 19 -10.02 -8.14 16.42
CA THR A 19 -8.82 -8.84 15.90
C THR A 19 -7.62 -7.91 15.76
N LYS A 20 -7.72 -6.65 16.23
CA LYS A 20 -6.61 -5.69 16.23
C LYS A 20 -5.40 -6.32 16.94
N PRO A 21 -4.21 -6.33 16.29
CA PRO A 21 -3.05 -6.93 16.90
C PRO A 21 -2.58 -6.15 18.13
N GLY A 22 -2.45 -6.81 19.27
CA GLY A 22 -2.05 -6.17 20.53
C GLY A 22 -0.65 -5.55 20.50
N TYR A 23 0.24 -6.01 19.61
CA TYR A 23 1.57 -5.42 19.45
C TYR A 23 1.54 -3.99 18.86
N MET A 24 0.40 -3.51 18.39
CA MET A 24 0.27 -2.14 17.88
C MET A 24 0.17 -1.08 19.00
N ASP A 25 -0.16 -1.46 20.22
CA ASP A 25 -0.56 -0.53 21.27
C ASP A 25 0.55 -0.20 22.27
N SER A 26 1.64 -1.01 22.36
CA SER A 26 2.76 -0.74 23.26
C SER A 26 4.12 -1.00 22.61
N LYS A 27 5.13 -0.22 23.07
CA LYS A 27 6.50 -0.42 22.60
C LYS A 27 7.06 -1.78 23.00
N GLU A 28 6.78 -2.26 24.21
CA GLU A 28 7.25 -3.58 24.68
C GLU A 28 6.72 -4.72 23.81
N ASP A 29 5.42 -4.66 23.47
CA ASP A 29 4.78 -5.71 22.67
C ASP A 29 5.29 -5.71 21.23
N VAL A 30 5.49 -4.54 20.61
CA VAL A 30 6.04 -4.47 19.25
C VAL A 30 7.51 -4.88 19.21
N ASP A 31 8.31 -4.50 20.21
CA ASP A 31 9.72 -4.94 20.31
C ASP A 31 9.80 -6.47 20.47
N ASN A 32 8.93 -7.05 21.27
CA ASN A 32 8.82 -8.50 21.41
C ASN A 32 8.36 -9.19 20.12
N PHE A 33 7.38 -8.63 19.44
CA PHE A 33 6.91 -9.11 18.15
C PHE A 33 8.04 -9.10 17.11
N LEU A 34 8.73 -7.98 16.92
CA LEU A 34 9.82 -7.86 15.95
C LEU A 34 10.99 -8.81 16.27
N ARG A 35 11.38 -8.93 17.55
CA ARG A 35 12.48 -9.82 17.99
C ARG A 35 12.19 -11.29 17.71
N ASN A 36 10.93 -11.71 17.88
CA ASN A 36 10.54 -13.12 17.75
C ASN A 36 9.93 -13.46 16.39
N LYS A 37 9.81 -12.49 15.48
CA LYS A 37 9.28 -12.72 14.15
C LYS A 37 10.23 -13.60 13.35
N PRO A 38 9.79 -14.77 12.86
CA PRO A 38 10.60 -15.59 11.98
C PRO A 38 10.77 -14.91 10.63
N ASP A 39 11.87 -15.23 9.95
CA ASP A 39 12.03 -14.85 8.55
C ASP A 39 10.94 -15.45 7.67
N SER A 40 10.53 -14.67 6.68
CA SER A 40 9.48 -15.05 5.74
C SER A 40 9.89 -16.30 4.96
N LYS A 41 9.02 -17.31 4.96
CA LYS A 41 9.20 -18.48 4.12
C LYS A 41 8.41 -18.30 2.84
N PRO A 42 9.09 -18.30 1.68
CA PRO A 42 8.39 -18.16 0.41
C PRO A 42 7.33 -19.26 0.25
N PRO A 43 6.11 -18.90 -0.18
CA PRO A 43 5.07 -19.87 -0.44
C PRO A 43 5.51 -20.87 -1.51
N LYS A 44 5.07 -22.12 -1.41
CA LYS A 44 5.34 -23.14 -2.44
C LYS A 44 4.53 -22.84 -3.70
N GLY A 45 5.12 -23.08 -4.88
CA GLY A 45 4.40 -23.07 -6.16
C GLY A 45 4.15 -21.67 -6.75
N ILE A 46 4.93 -20.67 -6.36
CA ILE A 46 4.90 -19.34 -6.97
C ILE A 46 5.89 -19.23 -8.13
N PHE A 47 5.62 -18.31 -9.04
CA PHE A 47 6.49 -18.04 -10.17
C PHE A 47 7.71 -17.22 -9.75
N LYS A 48 8.78 -17.26 -10.56
CA LYS A 48 9.93 -16.38 -10.41
C LYS A 48 9.98 -15.40 -11.58
N MET A 49 10.17 -14.13 -11.26
CA MET A 49 10.38 -13.06 -12.22
C MET A 49 11.64 -12.29 -11.81
N SER A 50 12.60 -12.16 -12.72
CA SER A 50 13.91 -11.53 -12.42
C SER A 50 14.58 -12.08 -11.15
N GLY A 51 14.45 -13.41 -10.90
CA GLY A 51 14.97 -14.06 -9.70
C GLY A 51 14.10 -13.95 -8.45
N SER A 52 13.12 -13.04 -8.44
CA SER A 52 12.22 -12.78 -7.31
C SER A 52 10.94 -13.61 -7.40
N GLN A 53 10.36 -13.93 -6.26
CA GLN A 53 9.12 -14.67 -6.19
C GLN A 53 7.91 -13.75 -6.38
N VAL A 54 6.97 -14.16 -7.24
CA VAL A 54 5.77 -13.38 -7.55
C VAL A 54 4.55 -14.29 -7.68
N TYR A 55 3.39 -13.80 -7.27
CA TYR A 55 2.11 -14.36 -7.74
C TYR A 55 1.71 -13.64 -9.02
N THR A 56 1.16 -14.38 -9.98
CA THR A 56 0.64 -13.78 -11.21
C THR A 56 -0.79 -14.22 -11.48
N PHE A 57 -1.58 -13.33 -12.09
CA PHE A 57 -2.96 -13.56 -12.45
C PHE A 57 -3.24 -12.98 -13.84
N GLY A 58 -3.98 -13.72 -14.66
CA GLY A 58 -4.38 -13.28 -16.00
C GLY A 58 -3.38 -13.68 -17.08
N ASN A 59 -3.54 -13.04 -18.23
CA ASN A 59 -2.74 -13.29 -19.41
C ASN A 59 -1.57 -12.28 -19.46
N GLU A 60 -0.34 -12.77 -19.60
CA GLU A 60 0.86 -11.92 -19.72
C GLU A 60 0.85 -10.99 -20.96
N ASN A 61 0.02 -11.33 -21.96
CA ASN A 61 -0.18 -10.52 -23.17
C ASN A 61 -1.39 -9.57 -23.03
N ALA A 62 -1.95 -9.38 -21.83
CA ALA A 62 -3.02 -8.40 -21.63
C ALA A 62 -2.52 -6.97 -21.93
N LYS A 63 -3.45 -6.09 -22.36
CA LYS A 63 -3.12 -4.69 -22.65
C LYS A 63 -2.50 -3.99 -21.45
N ASN A 64 -3.08 -4.18 -20.27
CA ASN A 64 -2.63 -3.55 -19.03
C ASN A 64 -1.87 -4.53 -18.15
N THR A 65 -0.77 -4.09 -17.56
CA THR A 65 -0.06 -4.80 -16.51
C THR A 65 -0.19 -4.04 -15.19
N ILE A 66 -0.53 -4.74 -14.11
CA ILE A 66 -0.63 -4.17 -12.76
C ILE A 66 0.44 -4.83 -11.90
N ILE A 67 1.34 -4.06 -11.30
CA ILE A 67 2.17 -4.53 -10.20
C ILE A 67 1.49 -4.12 -8.90
N PHE A 68 1.06 -5.11 -8.11
CA PHE A 68 0.34 -4.90 -6.85
C PHE A 68 1.25 -5.16 -5.66
N MET A 69 1.63 -4.10 -4.93
CA MET A 69 2.40 -4.18 -3.68
C MET A 69 1.43 -4.30 -2.50
N HIS A 70 1.50 -5.43 -1.80
CA HIS A 70 0.57 -5.70 -0.70
C HIS A 70 0.90 -4.91 0.56
N GLY A 71 -0.14 -4.64 1.37
CA GLY A 71 -0.01 -4.09 2.71
C GLY A 71 0.50 -5.09 3.74
N GLY A 72 0.43 -4.69 5.02
CA GLY A 72 0.88 -5.50 6.14
C GLY A 72 2.01 -4.87 6.95
N ALA A 73 2.09 -3.54 6.91
CA ALA A 73 3.05 -2.74 7.67
C ALA A 73 4.51 -3.18 7.46
N TYR A 74 4.86 -3.71 6.27
CA TYR A 74 6.19 -4.24 5.93
C TYR A 74 6.67 -5.41 6.78
N VAL A 75 5.83 -5.95 7.66
CA VAL A 75 6.14 -7.09 8.52
C VAL A 75 5.25 -8.30 8.26
N ASN A 76 4.09 -8.14 7.66
CA ASN A 76 3.18 -9.25 7.36
C ASN A 76 3.23 -9.62 5.89
N GLU A 77 3.18 -10.91 5.62
CA GLU A 77 3.18 -11.47 4.27
C GLU A 77 1.88 -11.15 3.52
N ILE A 78 1.95 -11.29 2.19
CA ILE A 78 0.75 -11.27 1.35
C ILE A 78 -0.23 -12.33 1.85
N ASN A 79 -1.48 -11.94 2.07
CA ASN A 79 -2.49 -12.83 2.59
C ASN A 79 -3.53 -13.21 1.53
N TYR A 80 -4.43 -14.11 1.90
CA TYR A 80 -5.48 -14.60 1.00
C TYR A 80 -6.40 -13.51 0.45
N GLN A 81 -6.68 -12.47 1.23
CA GLN A 81 -7.51 -11.34 0.79
C GLN A 81 -6.83 -10.56 -0.34
N HIS A 82 -5.52 -10.30 -0.23
CA HIS A 82 -4.74 -9.68 -1.30
C HIS A 82 -4.77 -10.52 -2.58
N LEU A 83 -4.58 -11.84 -2.47
CA LEU A 83 -4.63 -12.74 -3.64
C LEU A 83 -6.01 -12.78 -4.30
N LEU A 84 -7.09 -12.76 -3.53
CA LEU A 84 -8.45 -12.63 -4.06
C LEU A 84 -8.66 -11.30 -4.78
N TYR A 85 -8.12 -10.22 -4.22
CA TYR A 85 -8.21 -8.90 -4.82
C TYR A 85 -7.41 -8.82 -6.14
N CYS A 86 -6.18 -9.33 -6.17
CA CYS A 86 -5.39 -9.44 -7.40
C CYS A 86 -6.12 -10.25 -8.48
N ARG A 87 -6.75 -11.37 -8.10
CA ARG A 87 -7.56 -12.16 -9.04
C ARG A 87 -8.80 -11.40 -9.53
N LYS A 88 -9.43 -10.58 -8.68
CA LYS A 88 -10.54 -9.71 -9.06
C LYS A 88 -10.07 -8.63 -10.05
N LEU A 89 -8.95 -7.95 -9.77
CA LEU A 89 -8.34 -6.97 -10.68
C LEU A 89 -8.10 -7.58 -12.06
N SER A 90 -7.40 -8.70 -12.11
CA SER A 90 -7.12 -9.40 -13.36
C SER A 90 -8.38 -9.70 -14.18
N ARG A 91 -9.42 -10.25 -13.53
CA ARG A 91 -10.65 -10.66 -14.22
C ARG A 91 -11.53 -9.51 -14.65
N LYS A 92 -11.60 -8.44 -13.86
CA LYS A 92 -12.52 -7.32 -14.09
C LYS A 92 -11.95 -6.27 -15.03
N LEU A 93 -10.62 -6.11 -15.04
CA LEU A 93 -9.90 -5.13 -15.84
C LEU A 93 -9.20 -5.75 -17.05
N ASP A 94 -9.38 -7.06 -17.27
CA ASP A 94 -8.64 -7.83 -18.28
C ASP A 94 -7.14 -7.50 -18.27
N ALA A 95 -6.54 -7.55 -17.08
CA ALA A 95 -5.16 -7.15 -16.83
C ALA A 95 -4.29 -8.33 -16.39
N TYR A 96 -3.00 -8.28 -16.74
CA TYR A 96 -1.98 -9.11 -16.13
C TYR A 96 -1.57 -8.51 -14.79
N VAL A 97 -1.75 -9.24 -13.69
CA VAL A 97 -1.43 -8.76 -12.34
C VAL A 97 -0.23 -9.52 -11.81
N ILE A 98 0.79 -8.80 -11.37
CA ILE A 98 2.00 -9.28 -10.73
C ILE A 98 1.96 -8.82 -9.28
N ALA A 99 1.99 -9.75 -8.32
CA ALA A 99 2.06 -9.43 -6.90
C ALA A 99 3.37 -9.98 -6.32
N PRO A 100 4.39 -9.13 -6.14
CA PRO A 100 5.69 -9.55 -5.60
C PRO A 100 5.60 -9.99 -4.14
N VAL A 101 6.37 -11.04 -3.80
CA VAL A 101 6.64 -11.43 -2.41
C VAL A 101 7.92 -10.72 -2.01
N TYR A 102 7.79 -9.53 -1.48
CA TYR A 102 8.93 -8.69 -1.15
C TYR A 102 9.51 -9.00 0.23
N PRO A 103 10.82 -8.74 0.44
CA PRO A 103 11.49 -8.90 1.73
C PRO A 103 10.82 -8.09 2.84
N LEU A 104 10.69 -8.64 4.04
CA LEU A 104 9.95 -8.06 5.15
C LEU A 104 10.87 -7.75 6.35
N ALA A 105 10.56 -6.67 7.05
CA ALA A 105 11.18 -6.36 8.33
C ALA A 105 10.78 -7.40 9.41
N PRO A 106 11.59 -7.62 10.44
CA PRO A 106 12.86 -6.95 10.73
C PRO A 106 14.09 -7.58 10.08
N GLN A 107 13.98 -8.73 9.40
CA GLN A 107 15.11 -9.44 8.79
C GLN A 107 15.65 -8.72 7.55
N HIS A 108 14.79 -7.94 6.90
CA HIS A 108 15.06 -7.19 5.68
C HIS A 108 14.63 -5.73 5.83
N ASN A 109 15.03 -4.88 4.90
CA ASN A 109 14.72 -3.45 4.91
C ASN A 109 14.25 -2.94 3.54
N ALA A 110 13.93 -1.66 3.47
CA ALA A 110 13.42 -1.01 2.27
C ALA A 110 14.35 -1.19 1.05
N MET A 111 15.66 -1.06 1.23
CA MET A 111 16.61 -1.08 0.11
C MET A 111 16.62 -2.41 -0.65
N GLU A 112 16.42 -3.52 0.05
CA GLU A 112 16.31 -4.84 -0.59
C GLU A 112 15.05 -4.93 -1.47
N THR A 113 13.94 -4.36 -1.00
CA THR A 113 12.70 -4.28 -1.77
C THR A 113 12.84 -3.35 -2.98
N TYR A 114 13.56 -2.23 -2.85
CA TYR A 114 13.90 -1.36 -3.98
C TYR A 114 14.70 -2.10 -5.07
N GLY A 115 15.72 -2.86 -4.66
CA GLY A 115 16.50 -3.68 -5.58
C GLY A 115 15.64 -4.69 -6.34
N MET A 116 14.82 -5.44 -5.62
CA MET A 116 13.88 -6.41 -6.20
C MET A 116 12.88 -5.76 -7.15
N MET A 117 12.23 -4.69 -6.71
CA MET A 117 11.21 -3.99 -7.52
C MET A 117 11.78 -3.38 -8.79
N THR A 118 12.99 -2.83 -8.72
CA THR A 118 13.67 -2.25 -9.89
C THR A 118 13.89 -3.32 -10.95
N GLU A 119 14.32 -4.51 -10.58
CA GLU A 119 14.52 -5.60 -11.54
C GLU A 119 13.22 -6.13 -12.14
N ILE A 120 12.15 -6.23 -11.35
CA ILE A 120 10.83 -6.58 -11.87
C ILE A 120 10.32 -5.48 -12.81
N TYR A 121 10.43 -4.21 -12.40
CA TYR A 121 9.94 -3.04 -13.13
C TYR A 121 10.57 -2.91 -14.52
N LYS A 122 11.89 -3.08 -14.62
CA LYS A 122 12.65 -3.02 -15.89
C LYS A 122 12.18 -4.03 -16.94
N THR A 123 11.57 -5.14 -16.53
CA THR A 123 11.08 -6.17 -17.46
C THR A 123 9.70 -5.88 -18.03
N GLN A 124 9.02 -4.84 -17.55
CA GLN A 124 7.66 -4.53 -17.98
C GLN A 124 7.60 -3.49 -19.09
N ASN A 125 6.52 -3.52 -19.87
CA ASN A 125 6.20 -2.43 -20.79
C ASN A 125 5.54 -1.29 -20.00
N HIS A 126 6.22 -0.16 -19.87
CA HIS A 126 5.82 0.96 -19.02
C HIS A 126 4.62 1.77 -19.57
N GLU A 127 4.31 1.65 -20.88
CA GLU A 127 3.22 2.41 -21.51
C GLU A 127 1.85 2.12 -20.88
N ASN A 128 1.61 0.85 -20.51
CA ASN A 128 0.36 0.41 -19.88
C ASN A 128 0.60 -0.25 -18.51
N LEU A 129 1.68 0.15 -17.84
CA LEU A 129 2.03 -0.35 -16.51
C LEU A 129 1.37 0.51 -15.44
N ILE A 130 0.65 -0.15 -14.55
CA ILE A 130 -0.01 0.47 -13.40
C ILE A 130 0.68 -0.02 -12.13
N LEU A 131 1.14 0.90 -11.30
CA LEU A 131 1.57 0.55 -9.94
C LEU A 131 0.40 0.71 -8.98
N MET A 132 0.14 -0.34 -8.22
CA MET A 132 -0.96 -0.38 -7.26
C MET A 132 -0.48 -0.94 -5.93
N GLY A 133 -1.03 -0.44 -4.83
CA GLY A 133 -0.72 -1.01 -3.51
C GLY A 133 -1.63 -0.52 -2.42
N ASP A 134 -1.67 -1.25 -1.32
CA ASP A 134 -2.44 -0.91 -0.13
C ASP A 134 -1.55 -0.70 1.09
N SER A 135 -1.93 0.22 1.98
CA SER A 135 -1.24 0.46 3.25
C SER A 135 0.27 0.70 3.07
N ALA A 136 1.12 -0.13 3.66
CA ALA A 136 2.57 -0.14 3.45
C ALA A 136 2.93 -0.28 1.96
N GLY A 137 2.29 -1.20 1.23
CA GLY A 137 2.50 -1.34 -0.22
C GLY A 137 2.08 -0.10 -1.00
N GLY A 138 1.01 0.59 -0.57
CA GLY A 138 0.60 1.89 -1.10
C GLY A 138 1.66 2.97 -0.88
N GLY A 139 2.21 3.05 0.33
CA GLY A 139 3.33 3.94 0.64
C GLY A 139 4.56 3.64 -0.22
N PHE A 140 4.89 2.34 -0.36
CA PHE A 140 6.03 1.91 -1.18
C PHE A 140 5.89 2.32 -2.66
N VAL A 141 4.73 2.10 -3.31
CA VAL A 141 4.58 2.49 -4.72
C VAL A 141 4.71 4.00 -4.91
N LEU A 142 4.22 4.81 -3.97
CA LEU A 142 4.35 6.26 -4.00
C LEU A 142 5.80 6.73 -3.77
N SER A 143 6.59 6.02 -2.97
CA SER A 143 8.04 6.24 -2.83
C SER A 143 8.80 5.78 -4.07
N PHE A 144 8.45 4.61 -4.60
CA PHE A 144 9.13 4.00 -5.73
C PHE A 144 9.04 4.85 -7.00
N VAL A 145 7.90 5.50 -7.27
CA VAL A 145 7.78 6.38 -8.45
C VAL A 145 8.66 7.63 -8.35
N GLN A 146 8.93 8.12 -7.14
CA GLN A 146 9.91 9.19 -6.92
C GLN A 146 11.35 8.66 -7.17
N TYR A 147 11.65 7.46 -6.69
CA TYR A 147 12.93 6.81 -6.94
C TYR A 147 13.18 6.56 -8.44
N LEU A 148 12.16 6.19 -9.23
CA LEU A 148 12.30 6.01 -10.68
C LEU A 148 12.89 7.25 -11.36
N LYS A 149 12.56 8.46 -10.90
CA LYS A 149 13.13 9.72 -11.41
C LYS A 149 14.63 9.79 -11.15
N THR A 150 15.07 9.39 -9.96
CA THR A 150 16.51 9.48 -9.58
C THR A 150 17.39 8.50 -10.32
N VAL A 151 16.83 7.36 -10.77
CA VAL A 151 17.56 6.34 -11.53
C VAL A 151 17.29 6.41 -13.04
N GLY A 152 16.55 7.42 -13.51
CA GLY A 152 16.27 7.66 -14.92
C GLY A 152 15.40 6.59 -15.58
N LEU A 153 14.54 5.92 -14.81
CA LEU A 153 13.55 4.99 -15.34
C LEU A 153 12.23 5.71 -15.63
N PRO A 154 11.46 5.29 -16.65
CA PRO A 154 10.20 5.91 -17.00
C PRO A 154 9.19 5.76 -15.85
N GLN A 155 8.24 6.70 -15.78
CA GLN A 155 7.09 6.60 -14.88
C GLN A 155 6.13 5.50 -15.35
N PRO A 156 5.33 4.88 -14.45
CA PRO A 156 4.19 4.05 -14.86
C PRO A 156 3.14 4.91 -15.55
N SER A 157 2.19 4.29 -16.24
CA SER A 157 1.06 5.02 -16.83
C SER A 157 0.15 5.61 -15.76
N LYS A 158 -0.05 4.89 -14.66
CA LYS A 158 -0.95 5.28 -13.55
C LYS A 158 -0.46 4.70 -12.22
N ILE A 159 -0.90 5.35 -11.13
CA ILE A 159 -0.65 4.93 -9.76
C ILE A 159 -1.98 4.84 -9.02
N ILE A 160 -2.21 3.75 -8.30
CA ILE A 160 -3.42 3.57 -7.48
C ILE A 160 -3.01 3.13 -6.08
N ALA A 161 -3.35 3.93 -5.07
CA ALA A 161 -2.98 3.66 -3.69
C ALA A 161 -4.21 3.60 -2.77
N PHE A 162 -4.32 2.54 -1.98
CA PHE A 162 -5.36 2.34 -0.99
C PHE A 162 -4.80 2.61 0.40
N SER A 163 -5.29 3.64 1.07
CA SER A 163 -4.88 3.99 2.43
C SER A 163 -3.35 3.98 2.61
N PRO A 164 -2.57 4.66 1.74
CA PRO A 164 -1.12 4.52 1.73
C PRO A 164 -0.46 5.05 3.02
N TRP A 165 0.51 4.30 3.54
CA TRP A 165 1.35 4.76 4.65
C TRP A 165 2.44 5.70 4.12
N VAL A 166 2.15 6.99 4.10
CA VAL A 166 3.00 8.00 3.42
C VAL A 166 4.07 8.63 4.33
N ASP A 167 3.99 8.41 5.64
CA ASP A 167 4.98 8.86 6.64
C ASP A 167 5.23 7.74 7.68
N ILE A 168 6.32 6.98 7.51
CA ILE A 168 6.66 5.93 8.48
C ILE A 168 7.24 6.50 9.78
N SER A 169 7.65 7.76 9.81
CA SER A 169 8.11 8.41 11.05
C SER A 169 6.98 8.64 12.04
N MET A 170 5.73 8.63 11.57
CA MET A 170 4.55 8.92 12.38
C MET A 170 4.71 10.21 13.17
N SER A 171 5.18 11.30 12.50
CA SER A 171 5.55 12.55 13.18
C SER A 171 4.44 13.60 13.29
N ASN A 172 3.34 13.44 12.56
CA ASN A 172 2.21 14.39 12.52
C ASN A 172 1.17 14.15 13.62
N LEU A 173 1.60 14.18 14.87
CA LEU A 173 0.75 13.98 16.06
C LEU A 173 -0.35 15.05 16.20
N PRO A 174 -1.50 14.73 16.83
CA PRO A 174 -1.89 13.43 17.38
C PRO A 174 -2.53 12.51 16.34
N TYR A 175 -2.27 11.21 16.47
CA TYR A 175 -2.95 10.16 15.70
C TYR A 175 -4.15 9.62 16.49
N ASP A 176 -5.22 9.29 15.79
CA ASP A 176 -6.45 8.74 16.39
C ASP A 176 -6.42 7.21 16.38
N SER A 177 -5.47 6.64 17.13
CA SER A 177 -5.26 5.19 17.22
C SER A 177 -6.42 4.45 17.89
N GLU A 178 -7.21 5.13 18.73
CA GLU A 178 -8.36 4.52 19.41
C GLU A 178 -9.52 4.26 18.45
N ASN A 179 -9.69 5.13 17.47
CA ASN A 179 -10.76 5.00 16.47
C ASN A 179 -10.38 4.09 15.30
N ASP A 180 -9.09 3.88 15.03
CA ASP A 180 -8.67 2.94 14.00
C ASP A 180 -8.86 1.48 14.45
N PRO A 181 -9.67 0.68 13.73
CA PRO A 181 -9.96 -0.70 14.11
C PRO A 181 -8.82 -1.69 13.84
N ILE A 182 -7.75 -1.27 13.17
CA ILE A 182 -6.69 -2.16 12.69
C ILE A 182 -5.32 -1.74 13.25
N LEU A 183 -5.03 -0.43 13.27
CA LEU A 183 -3.69 0.11 13.43
C LEU A 183 -3.52 0.86 14.76
N GLY A 184 -2.27 0.96 15.23
CA GLY A 184 -1.86 1.75 16.38
C GLY A 184 -0.52 2.46 16.11
N ASP A 185 -0.40 3.73 16.48
CA ASP A 185 0.75 4.57 16.15
C ASP A 185 2.05 4.11 16.80
N VAL A 186 1.98 3.55 18.01
CA VAL A 186 3.18 3.04 18.73
C VAL A 186 3.81 1.90 17.95
N GLY A 187 3.03 0.89 17.56
CA GLY A 187 3.51 -0.26 16.78
C GLY A 187 4.03 0.15 15.42
N LEU A 188 3.28 0.99 14.70
CA LEU A 188 3.68 1.49 13.38
C LEU A 188 5.02 2.23 13.44
N ARG A 189 5.24 3.09 14.42
CA ARG A 189 6.49 3.86 14.56
C ARG A 189 7.71 2.95 14.71
N GLU A 190 7.65 1.94 15.53
CA GLU A 190 8.77 1.00 15.74
C GLU A 190 8.97 0.09 14.51
N ILE A 191 7.88 -0.37 13.89
CA ILE A 191 7.94 -1.11 12.63
C ILE A 191 8.54 -0.26 11.52
N GLY A 192 8.12 1.01 11.40
CA GLY A 192 8.67 1.94 10.41
C GLY A 192 10.18 2.12 10.53
N LYS A 193 10.70 2.24 11.77
CA LYS A 193 12.16 2.28 12.02
C LYS A 193 12.86 1.01 11.57
N SER A 194 12.26 -0.14 11.85
CA SER A 194 12.81 -1.45 11.44
C SER A 194 12.84 -1.58 9.91
N TRP A 195 11.80 -1.11 9.21
CA TRP A 195 11.73 -1.10 7.76
C TRP A 195 12.71 -0.12 7.11
N ALA A 196 12.90 1.06 7.70
CA ALA A 196 13.85 2.05 7.20
C ALA A 196 15.29 1.51 7.16
N GLY A 197 15.67 0.63 8.10
CA GLY A 197 17.05 0.16 8.24
C GLY A 197 17.98 1.34 8.57
N ASP A 198 18.94 1.62 7.68
CA ASP A 198 19.89 2.73 7.85
C ASP A 198 19.39 4.09 7.32
N LEU A 199 18.21 4.12 6.68
CA LEU A 199 17.61 5.36 6.19
C LEU A 199 16.98 6.16 7.35
N ASP A 200 16.97 7.49 7.21
CA ASP A 200 16.12 8.33 8.06
C ASP A 200 14.64 7.97 7.80
N THR A 201 13.84 7.88 8.85
CA THR A 201 12.41 7.58 8.71
C THR A 201 11.63 8.65 7.92
N LYS A 202 12.22 9.81 7.69
CA LYS A 202 11.70 10.87 6.80
C LYS A 202 12.37 10.88 5.41
N ASP A 203 13.27 9.96 5.12
CA ASP A 203 13.76 9.79 3.75
C ASP A 203 12.59 9.44 2.81
N TYR A 204 12.52 10.10 1.64
CA TYR A 204 11.43 9.90 0.69
C TYR A 204 11.29 8.44 0.22
N MET A 205 12.36 7.67 0.27
CA MET A 205 12.35 6.26 -0.09
C MET A 205 11.52 5.40 0.87
N VAL A 206 11.25 5.87 2.07
CA VAL A 206 10.43 5.18 3.06
C VAL A 206 9.21 6.00 3.49
N SER A 207 9.26 7.32 3.31
CA SER A 207 8.18 8.27 3.60
C SER A 207 7.95 9.20 2.42
N PRO A 208 7.13 8.80 1.43
CA PRO A 208 6.93 9.57 0.19
C PRO A 208 6.40 10.98 0.42
N LEU A 209 5.87 11.27 1.59
CA LEU A 209 5.40 12.60 1.99
C LEU A 209 6.49 13.68 1.90
N TYR A 210 7.77 13.30 2.06
CA TYR A 210 8.90 14.24 2.16
C TYR A 210 9.71 14.36 0.87
N GLY A 211 9.28 13.74 -0.22
CA GLY A 211 10.03 13.75 -1.46
C GLY A 211 9.54 14.75 -2.51
N ASP A 212 10.13 14.66 -3.69
CA ASP A 212 9.78 15.48 -4.86
C ASP A 212 8.71 14.80 -5.70
N LEU A 213 7.53 15.42 -5.77
CA LEU A 213 6.34 14.87 -6.44
C LEU A 213 6.17 15.36 -7.89
N GLU A 214 7.00 16.31 -8.35
CA GLU A 214 6.90 16.86 -9.71
C GLU A 214 7.06 15.77 -10.77
N GLY A 215 6.17 15.76 -11.77
CA GLY A 215 6.21 14.80 -12.87
C GLY A 215 5.78 13.38 -12.51
N GLN A 216 5.21 13.16 -11.32
CA GLN A 216 4.60 11.88 -10.96
C GLN A 216 3.40 11.60 -11.89
N ALA A 217 3.22 10.34 -12.26
CA ALA A 217 2.09 9.90 -13.10
C ALA A 217 0.73 10.16 -12.46
N GLN A 218 -0.33 10.13 -13.28
CA GLN A 218 -1.72 10.23 -12.80
C GLN A 218 -1.96 9.28 -11.63
N THR A 219 -2.50 9.82 -10.53
CA THR A 219 -2.58 9.11 -9.26
C THR A 219 -4.01 9.07 -8.73
N LEU A 220 -4.49 7.88 -8.36
CA LEU A 220 -5.76 7.67 -7.66
C LEU A 220 -5.48 7.21 -6.23
N ILE A 221 -5.99 7.94 -5.25
CA ILE A 221 -5.80 7.61 -3.83
C ILE A 221 -7.15 7.42 -3.16
N PHE A 222 -7.27 6.35 -2.38
CA PHE A 222 -8.41 6.10 -1.50
C PHE A 222 -7.97 6.19 -0.05
N ALA A 223 -8.81 6.77 0.81
CA ALA A 223 -8.63 6.75 2.25
C ALA A 223 -9.97 6.71 2.98
N GLY A 224 -10.05 5.99 4.08
CA GLY A 224 -11.16 6.07 5.02
C GLY A 224 -10.98 7.24 5.98
N THR A 225 -12.03 8.01 6.26
CA THR A 225 -11.87 9.16 7.17
C THR A 225 -11.70 8.75 8.65
N ALA A 226 -11.91 7.47 8.98
CA ALA A 226 -11.74 6.90 10.31
C ALA A 226 -10.42 6.12 10.48
N GLU A 227 -9.48 6.21 9.51
CA GLU A 227 -8.19 5.55 9.63
C GLU A 227 -7.10 6.48 10.16
N ILE A 228 -6.10 5.89 10.81
CA ILE A 228 -4.98 6.62 11.42
C ILE A 228 -4.17 7.43 10.41
N PHE A 229 -4.04 6.98 9.17
CA PHE A 229 -3.25 7.65 8.12
C PHE A 229 -3.97 8.79 7.41
N TYR A 230 -5.26 9.00 7.65
CA TYR A 230 -6.09 9.93 6.88
C TYR A 230 -5.49 11.35 6.78
N LYS A 231 -4.97 11.90 7.90
CA LYS A 231 -4.39 13.24 7.91
C LYS A 231 -3.13 13.35 7.04
N ASP A 232 -2.26 12.34 7.11
CA ASP A 232 -1.02 12.29 6.33
C ASP A 232 -1.31 12.09 4.85
N ILE A 233 -2.27 11.21 4.52
CA ILE A 233 -2.72 11.00 3.15
C ILE A 233 -3.30 12.30 2.56
N LYS A 234 -4.10 13.01 3.33
CA LYS A 234 -4.67 14.29 2.88
C LYS A 234 -3.59 15.33 2.60
N LEU A 235 -2.60 15.44 3.49
CA LEU A 235 -1.45 16.31 3.28
C LEU A 235 -0.65 15.91 2.02
N TYR A 236 -0.45 14.61 1.81
CA TYR A 236 0.22 14.10 0.62
C TYR A 236 -0.55 14.46 -0.67
N VAL A 237 -1.88 14.32 -0.66
CA VAL A 237 -2.75 14.71 -1.79
C VAL A 237 -2.67 16.23 -2.06
N GLU A 238 -2.63 17.05 -1.03
CA GLU A 238 -2.43 18.50 -1.18
C GLU A 238 -1.07 18.82 -1.81
N ASN A 239 0.00 18.13 -1.39
CA ASN A 239 1.33 18.28 -1.98
C ASN A 239 1.36 17.85 -3.45
N LEU A 240 0.68 16.74 -3.83
CA LEU A 240 0.54 16.32 -5.23
C LEU A 240 -0.12 17.42 -6.08
N ARG A 241 -1.20 18.03 -5.59
CA ARG A 241 -1.89 19.13 -6.27
C ARG A 241 -0.99 20.35 -6.44
N MET A 242 -0.24 20.71 -5.41
CA MET A 242 0.73 21.83 -5.47
C MET A 242 1.86 21.54 -6.47
N SER A 243 2.21 20.29 -6.68
CA SER A 243 3.20 19.85 -7.68
C SER A 243 2.61 19.63 -9.08
N ASN A 244 1.37 20.08 -9.33
CA ASN A 244 0.63 19.92 -10.59
C ASN A 244 0.49 18.47 -11.06
N VAL A 245 0.43 17.52 -10.15
CA VAL A 245 0.13 16.11 -10.46
C VAL A 245 -1.37 15.93 -10.63
N ASP A 246 -1.78 15.20 -11.67
CA ASP A 246 -3.18 14.80 -11.84
C ASP A 246 -3.54 13.77 -10.77
N VAL A 247 -4.25 14.22 -9.72
CA VAL A 247 -4.63 13.37 -8.59
C VAL A 247 -6.12 13.36 -8.35
N LYS A 248 -6.71 12.16 -8.36
CA LYS A 248 -8.08 11.90 -7.91
C LYS A 248 -8.02 11.33 -6.48
N PHE A 249 -8.71 11.96 -5.54
CA PHE A 249 -8.78 11.53 -4.15
C PHE A 249 -10.19 11.13 -3.77
N ILE A 250 -10.39 9.90 -3.32
CA ILE A 250 -11.67 9.33 -2.91
C ILE A 250 -11.68 9.10 -1.41
N GLU A 251 -12.48 9.89 -0.73
CA GLU A 251 -12.65 9.79 0.73
C GLU A 251 -13.83 8.88 1.06
N GLY A 252 -13.57 7.85 1.83
CA GLY A 252 -14.58 6.96 2.40
C GLY A 252 -15.07 7.48 3.74
N GLU A 253 -16.18 8.22 3.77
CA GLU A 253 -16.72 8.83 4.99
C GLU A 253 -17.02 7.81 6.08
N GLY A 254 -16.38 7.96 7.24
CA GLY A 254 -16.47 7.06 8.37
C GLY A 254 -15.86 5.67 8.13
N LEU A 255 -15.27 5.40 6.98
CA LEU A 255 -14.71 4.09 6.67
C LEU A 255 -13.32 3.91 7.28
N PHE A 256 -12.95 2.66 7.43
CA PHE A 256 -11.71 2.20 8.04
C PHE A 256 -10.60 1.98 6.99
N HIS A 257 -9.40 1.70 7.47
CA HIS A 257 -8.19 1.45 6.69
C HIS A 257 -8.38 0.38 5.61
N ILE A 258 -7.93 0.67 4.39
CA ILE A 258 -8.01 -0.19 3.18
C ILE A 258 -9.42 -0.72 2.85
N TYR A 259 -10.48 0.02 3.17
CA TYR A 259 -11.86 -0.39 2.93
C TYR A 259 -12.14 -0.87 1.49
N PRO A 260 -11.47 -0.40 0.42
CA PRO A 260 -11.73 -0.87 -0.94
C PRO A 260 -11.41 -2.35 -1.19
N LEU A 261 -10.61 -2.97 -0.31
CA LEU A 261 -10.26 -4.38 -0.42
C LEU A 261 -11.30 -5.31 0.23
N PHE A 262 -12.26 -4.77 0.98
CA PHE A 262 -13.27 -5.54 1.69
C PHE A 262 -14.56 -5.71 0.87
N PRO A 263 -15.39 -6.75 1.11
CA PRO A 263 -16.59 -7.02 0.33
C PRO A 263 -17.79 -6.17 0.73
N SER A 264 -17.71 -4.84 0.60
CA SER A 264 -18.78 -3.88 0.92
C SER A 264 -19.37 -3.19 -0.31
N SER A 265 -20.47 -2.44 -0.14
CA SER A 265 -21.03 -1.58 -1.20
C SER A 265 -20.11 -0.42 -1.54
N GLU A 266 -19.39 0.08 -0.54
CA GLU A 266 -18.40 1.15 -0.66
C GLU A 266 -17.18 0.69 -1.48
N ALA A 267 -16.71 -0.53 -1.24
CA ALA A 267 -15.66 -1.13 -2.04
C ALA A 267 -16.08 -1.39 -3.50
N LYS A 268 -17.37 -1.65 -3.75
CA LYS A 268 -17.87 -1.75 -5.14
C LYS A 268 -17.85 -0.39 -5.84
N LYS A 269 -18.16 0.71 -5.12
CA LYS A 269 -18.05 2.07 -5.66
C LYS A 269 -16.60 2.43 -5.93
N ALA A 270 -15.70 2.15 -4.96
CA ALA A 270 -14.26 2.35 -5.13
C ALA A 270 -13.72 1.59 -6.35
N PHE A 271 -14.21 0.38 -6.61
CA PHE A 271 -13.77 -0.40 -7.76
C PHE A 271 -14.20 0.23 -9.10
N LYS A 272 -15.36 0.90 -9.18
CA LYS A 272 -15.77 1.63 -10.39
C LYS A 272 -14.83 2.80 -10.69
N GLU A 273 -14.36 3.51 -9.67
CA GLU A 273 -13.37 4.58 -9.84
C GLU A 273 -12.05 4.04 -10.43
N ILE A 274 -11.70 2.78 -10.09
CA ILE A 274 -10.54 2.10 -10.68
C ILE A 274 -10.79 1.74 -12.14
N GLU A 275 -11.98 1.20 -12.47
CA GLU A 275 -12.38 0.92 -13.84
C GLU A 275 -12.29 2.20 -14.70
N GLU A 276 -12.86 3.32 -14.22
CA GLU A 276 -12.87 4.60 -14.94
C GLU A 276 -11.48 5.21 -15.20
N ILE A 277 -10.50 5.00 -14.28
CA ILE A 277 -9.16 5.57 -14.47
C ILE A 277 -8.29 4.69 -15.37
N ILE A 278 -8.58 3.39 -15.47
CA ILE A 278 -7.79 2.44 -16.27
C ILE A 278 -8.23 2.41 -17.75
N ASP A 279 -9.50 2.64 -18.02
CA ASP A 279 -10.06 2.72 -19.38
C ASP A 279 -9.48 3.90 -20.16
#